data_9523c2b6c05151f5785420ebd68f26bf
#
_entry.id   9523c2b6c05151f5785420ebd68f26bf
#
_cell.length_a   1.000
_cell.length_b   1.000
_cell.length_c   1.000
_cell.angle_alpha   90.00
_cell.angle_beta   90.00
_cell.angle_gamma   90.00
#
_symmetry.space_group_name_H-M   'P 1'
#
loop_
_entity.id
_entity.type
_entity.pdbx_description
1 polymer ?
#
loop_
_entity_poly.entity_id
_entity_poly.type
_entity_poly.pdbx_seq_one_letter_code
_entity_poly.pdbx_strand_id
1 'polypeptide(L)'
;MPAKKMEVHPTRRELIRLKRRKSLAEGIADILQKDLETLIITLIEFRKKAHMCRDRLFEKIDQAYSSFFKAEMITGSITAKELSLVAPIKEFNVETSTTKGVLGLPFSVFNFVVGDTVTKKPRFNIAETPLQLDEAATKIEESIRFIVKLAELTATIREILELISIKRRQINRIRFKIIPQLDATIRYVELILEEIERQDAIRVRVLQRKRKERSIKTI
;
A
#
# COMPACT_ATOMS: atom_id res chain seq x y z
N MET A 1 25.75 13.46 10.11
CA MET A 1 25.36 14.58 10.97
C MET A 1 25.08 14.03 12.37
N PRO A 2 25.58 14.68 13.46
CA PRO A 2 25.29 14.22 14.81
C PRO A 2 23.77 14.27 15.07
N ALA A 3 23.22 13.20 15.63
CA ALA A 3 21.81 13.11 15.95
C ALA A 3 21.44 14.24 16.95
N LYS A 4 20.46 15.07 16.61
CA LYS A 4 20.00 16.16 17.47
C LYS A 4 19.47 15.56 18.78
N LYS A 5 20.07 15.95 19.90
CA LYS A 5 19.65 15.51 21.25
C LYS A 5 18.25 16.07 21.54
N MET A 6 17.42 15.29 22.24
CA MET A 6 16.16 15.78 22.81
C MET A 6 16.47 16.55 24.09
N GLU A 7 15.76 17.66 24.33
CA GLU A 7 15.84 18.38 25.57
C GLU A 7 15.09 17.61 26.67
N VAL A 8 15.83 16.98 27.56
CA VAL A 8 15.28 16.14 28.63
C VAL A 8 16.05 16.41 29.92
N HIS A 9 15.35 16.53 31.03
CA HIS A 9 15.99 16.63 32.35
C HIS A 9 16.67 15.29 32.70
N PRO A 10 17.98 15.30 33.07
CA PRO A 10 18.72 14.06 33.34
C PRO A 10 18.33 13.49 34.70
N THR A 11 17.39 12.59 34.73
CA THR A 11 16.95 11.84 35.90
C THR A 11 16.95 10.33 35.63
N ARG A 12 17.16 9.50 36.68
CA ARG A 12 17.09 8.03 36.56
C ARG A 12 15.74 7.55 36.02
N ARG A 13 14.64 8.25 36.36
CA ARG A 13 13.30 7.96 35.86
C ARG A 13 13.19 8.17 34.35
N GLU A 14 13.72 9.29 33.86
CA GLU A 14 13.71 9.59 32.42
C GLU A 14 14.63 8.66 31.63
N LEU A 15 15.77 8.23 32.20
CA LEU A 15 16.63 7.23 31.60
C LEU A 15 15.88 5.92 31.33
N ILE A 16 15.16 5.40 32.33
CA ILE A 16 14.35 4.18 32.19
C ILE A 16 13.26 4.39 31.14
N ARG A 17 12.62 5.55 31.13
CA ARG A 17 11.58 5.89 30.15
C ARG A 17 12.12 5.94 28.71
N LEU A 18 13.30 6.53 28.51
CA LEU A 18 13.97 6.59 27.23
C LEU A 18 14.39 5.20 26.73
N LYS A 19 14.94 4.35 27.60
CA LYS A 19 15.27 2.95 27.26
C LYS A 19 14.03 2.15 26.84
N ARG A 20 12.91 2.31 27.56
CA ARG A 20 11.64 1.69 27.17
C ARG A 20 11.12 2.21 25.83
N ARG A 21 11.21 3.53 25.59
CA ARG A 21 10.82 4.14 24.30
C ARG A 21 11.68 3.61 23.14
N LYS A 22 12.98 3.42 23.36
CA LYS A 22 13.88 2.85 22.36
C LYS A 22 13.46 1.41 22.01
N SER A 23 13.31 0.55 23.02
CA SER A 23 12.88 -0.85 22.83
C SER A 23 11.52 -0.94 22.11
N LEU A 24 10.58 -0.06 22.47
CA LEU A 24 9.28 0.03 21.80
C LEU A 24 9.42 0.49 20.34
N ALA A 25 10.28 1.46 20.06
CA ALA A 25 10.54 1.93 18.69
C ALA A 25 11.19 0.84 17.82
N GLU A 26 12.11 0.04 18.37
CA GLU A 26 12.71 -1.11 17.72
C GLU A 26 11.63 -2.17 17.40
N GLY A 27 10.79 -2.53 18.38
CA GLY A 27 9.69 -3.48 18.17
C GLY A 27 8.69 -3.02 17.12
N ILE A 28 8.33 -1.71 17.09
CA ILE A 28 7.47 -1.15 16.05
C ILE A 28 8.14 -1.24 14.66
N ALA A 29 9.44 -0.94 14.57
CA ALA A 29 10.18 -1.04 13.32
C ALA A 29 10.16 -2.46 12.76
N ASP A 30 10.30 -3.47 13.63
CA ASP A 30 10.30 -4.88 13.24
C ASP A 30 8.90 -5.36 12.79
N ILE A 31 7.84 -4.90 13.47
CA ILE A 31 6.46 -5.19 13.05
C ILE A 31 6.18 -4.57 11.67
N LEU A 32 6.53 -3.29 11.49
CA LEU A 32 6.34 -2.61 10.21
C LEU A 32 7.15 -3.25 9.08
N GLN A 33 8.32 -3.81 9.39
CA GLN A 33 9.14 -4.55 8.44
C GLN A 33 8.43 -5.83 7.97
N LYS A 34 7.85 -6.60 8.90
CA LYS A 34 7.05 -7.80 8.58
C LYS A 34 5.81 -7.46 7.76
N ASP A 35 5.10 -6.38 8.12
CA ASP A 35 3.98 -5.87 7.34
C ASP A 35 4.40 -5.55 5.89
N LEU A 36 5.56 -4.90 5.72
CA LEU A 36 6.09 -4.55 4.42
C LEU A 36 6.42 -5.79 3.58
N GLU A 37 7.02 -6.81 4.20
CA GLU A 37 7.30 -8.09 3.54
C GLU A 37 6.02 -8.79 3.06
N THR A 38 4.98 -8.79 3.89
CA THR A 38 3.65 -9.33 3.53
C THR A 38 3.05 -8.55 2.34
N LEU A 39 3.13 -7.21 2.35
CA LEU A 39 2.64 -6.38 1.25
C LEU A 39 3.40 -6.65 -0.06
N ILE A 40 4.70 -6.88 0.01
CA ILE A 40 5.50 -7.22 -1.18
C ILE A 40 5.07 -8.58 -1.77
N ILE A 41 4.85 -9.59 -0.92
CA ILE A 41 4.37 -10.91 -1.36
C ILE A 41 3.01 -10.75 -2.05
N THR A 42 2.08 -10.05 -1.41
CA THR A 42 0.75 -9.76 -1.97
C THR A 42 0.84 -9.02 -3.31
N LEU A 43 1.72 -8.03 -3.42
CA LEU A 43 1.96 -7.30 -4.67
C LEU A 43 2.41 -8.23 -5.80
N ILE A 44 3.32 -9.16 -5.52
CA ILE A 44 3.80 -10.12 -6.51
C ILE A 44 2.66 -11.02 -7.00
N GLU A 45 1.76 -11.46 -6.11
CA GLU A 45 0.59 -12.26 -6.47
C GLU A 45 -0.38 -11.48 -7.36
N PHE A 46 -0.72 -10.23 -6.97
CA PHE A 46 -1.60 -9.38 -7.80
C PHE A 46 -0.98 -9.07 -9.16
N ARG A 47 0.33 -8.83 -9.22
CA ARG A 47 1.04 -8.64 -10.49
C ARG A 47 0.94 -9.87 -11.41
N LYS A 48 1.11 -11.08 -10.86
CA LYS A 48 0.94 -12.33 -11.63
C LYS A 48 -0.49 -12.45 -12.15
N LYS A 49 -1.51 -12.20 -11.31
CA LYS A 49 -2.92 -12.22 -11.71
C LYS A 49 -3.21 -11.19 -12.81
N ALA A 50 -2.68 -9.98 -12.69
CA ALA A 50 -2.84 -8.93 -13.70
C ALA A 50 -2.21 -9.33 -15.04
N HIS A 51 -1.02 -9.93 -15.01
CA HIS A 51 -0.35 -10.42 -16.24
C HIS A 51 -1.19 -11.50 -16.93
N MET A 52 -1.64 -12.51 -16.20
CA MET A 52 -2.52 -13.56 -16.74
C MET A 52 -3.85 -13.00 -17.29
N CYS A 53 -4.43 -12.01 -16.59
CA CYS A 53 -5.65 -11.35 -17.04
C CYS A 53 -5.41 -10.56 -18.33
N ARG A 54 -4.29 -9.87 -18.45
CA ARG A 54 -3.89 -9.13 -19.63
C ARG A 54 -3.70 -10.07 -20.84
N ASP A 55 -3.00 -11.16 -20.66
CA ASP A 55 -2.72 -12.10 -21.75
C ASP A 55 -4.04 -12.72 -22.28
N ARG A 56 -4.95 -13.11 -21.38
CA ARG A 56 -6.30 -13.55 -21.74
C ARG A 56 -7.13 -12.47 -22.46
N LEU A 57 -6.97 -11.21 -22.03
CA LEU A 57 -7.62 -10.07 -22.66
C LEU A 57 -7.15 -9.92 -24.11
N PHE A 58 -5.85 -10.01 -24.38
CA PHE A 58 -5.32 -9.93 -25.74
C PHE A 58 -5.84 -11.05 -26.64
N GLU A 59 -5.88 -12.30 -26.14
CA GLU A 59 -6.47 -13.42 -26.87
C GLU A 59 -7.94 -13.17 -27.23
N LYS A 60 -8.74 -12.64 -26.27
CA LYS A 60 -10.15 -12.33 -26.49
C LYS A 60 -10.35 -11.18 -27.47
N ILE A 61 -9.51 -10.15 -27.40
CA ILE A 61 -9.53 -9.04 -28.36
C ILE A 61 -9.20 -9.54 -29.76
N ASP A 62 -8.17 -10.36 -29.93
CA ASP A 62 -7.80 -10.93 -31.23
C ASP A 62 -8.95 -11.77 -31.82
N GLN A 63 -9.61 -12.58 -31.01
CA GLN A 63 -10.79 -13.35 -31.44
C GLN A 63 -11.96 -12.43 -31.82
N ALA A 64 -12.17 -11.34 -31.08
CA ALA A 64 -13.22 -10.37 -31.37
C ALA A 64 -12.94 -9.62 -32.69
N TYR A 65 -11.73 -9.14 -32.88
CA TYR A 65 -11.33 -8.48 -34.14
C TYR A 65 -11.40 -9.43 -35.34
N SER A 66 -10.95 -10.66 -35.20
CA SER A 66 -11.02 -11.63 -36.31
C SER A 66 -12.47 -11.92 -36.71
N SER A 67 -13.41 -12.00 -35.77
CA SER A 67 -14.83 -12.18 -36.04
C SER A 67 -15.44 -10.92 -36.68
N PHE A 68 -15.02 -9.73 -36.21
CA PHE A 68 -15.48 -8.46 -36.80
C PHE A 68 -14.99 -8.29 -38.26
N PHE A 69 -13.73 -8.57 -38.57
CA PHE A 69 -13.20 -8.49 -39.93
C PHE A 69 -13.92 -9.49 -40.87
N LYS A 70 -14.24 -10.70 -40.39
CA LYS A 70 -15.03 -11.65 -41.19
C LYS A 70 -16.41 -11.08 -41.47
N ALA A 71 -17.07 -10.49 -40.49
CA ALA A 71 -18.37 -9.84 -40.67
C ALA A 71 -18.28 -8.68 -41.66
N GLU A 72 -17.26 -7.81 -41.54
CA GLU A 72 -17.05 -6.68 -42.45
C GLU A 72 -16.77 -7.12 -43.90
N MET A 73 -16.02 -8.19 -44.09
CA MET A 73 -15.78 -8.79 -45.43
C MET A 73 -17.05 -9.28 -46.09
N ILE A 74 -18.03 -9.79 -45.33
CA ILE A 74 -19.31 -10.28 -45.87
C ILE A 74 -20.30 -9.14 -46.15
N THR A 75 -20.37 -8.18 -45.21
CA THR A 75 -21.37 -7.12 -45.25
C THR A 75 -20.93 -5.90 -46.06
N GLY A 76 -19.61 -5.67 -46.14
CA GLY A 76 -19.01 -4.44 -46.66
C GLY A 76 -18.90 -3.34 -45.57
N SER A 77 -17.89 -2.48 -45.72
CA SER A 77 -17.59 -1.45 -44.71
C SER A 77 -18.66 -0.35 -44.59
N ILE A 78 -19.39 -0.05 -45.66
CA ILE A 78 -20.44 0.99 -45.67
C ILE A 78 -21.66 0.51 -44.90
N THR A 79 -22.18 -0.67 -45.23
CA THR A 79 -23.32 -1.29 -44.55
C THR A 79 -23.02 -1.60 -43.08
N ALA A 80 -21.80 -2.01 -42.74
CA ALA A 80 -21.40 -2.19 -41.35
C ALA A 80 -21.47 -0.87 -40.55
N LYS A 81 -21.08 0.27 -41.15
CA LYS A 81 -21.25 1.60 -40.55
C LYS A 81 -22.69 2.02 -40.38
N GLU A 82 -23.54 1.79 -41.39
CA GLU A 82 -24.97 2.09 -41.33
C GLU A 82 -25.63 1.28 -40.21
N LEU A 83 -25.35 -0.02 -40.13
CA LEU A 83 -25.81 -0.88 -39.05
C LEU A 83 -25.38 -0.41 -37.68
N SER A 84 -24.16 0.09 -37.55
CA SER A 84 -23.65 0.62 -36.26
C SER A 84 -24.36 1.88 -35.79
N LEU A 85 -24.91 2.67 -36.72
CA LEU A 85 -25.69 3.90 -36.42
C LEU A 85 -27.14 3.57 -36.04
N VAL A 86 -27.69 2.50 -36.56
CA VAL A 86 -29.06 2.04 -36.29
C VAL A 86 -29.14 1.15 -35.04
N ALA A 87 -28.05 0.49 -34.68
CA ALA A 87 -27.98 -0.38 -33.53
C ALA A 87 -28.23 0.38 -32.21
N PRO A 88 -29.03 -0.19 -31.29
CA PRO A 88 -29.26 0.43 -29.99
C PRO A 88 -27.95 0.52 -29.20
N ILE A 89 -27.70 1.71 -28.65
CA ILE A 89 -26.51 1.96 -27.81
C ILE A 89 -26.68 1.15 -26.51
N LYS A 90 -25.69 0.30 -26.21
CA LYS A 90 -25.64 -0.42 -24.94
C LYS A 90 -24.77 0.34 -23.96
N GLU A 91 -25.39 0.81 -22.90
CA GLU A 91 -24.66 1.51 -21.85
C GLU A 91 -24.01 0.49 -20.88
N PHE A 92 -22.73 0.70 -20.62
CA PHE A 92 -21.98 -0.08 -19.64
C PHE A 92 -21.66 0.81 -18.46
N ASN A 93 -22.15 0.43 -17.29
CA ASN A 93 -21.88 1.14 -16.05
C ASN A 93 -20.92 0.31 -15.17
N VAL A 94 -19.95 1.00 -14.57
CA VAL A 94 -19.01 0.39 -13.62
C VAL A 94 -19.27 1.00 -12.26
N GLU A 95 -19.81 0.21 -11.35
CA GLU A 95 -19.98 0.61 -9.96
C GLU A 95 -18.71 0.27 -9.18
N THR A 96 -18.21 1.25 -8.43
CA THR A 96 -17.05 1.06 -7.57
C THR A 96 -17.51 0.81 -6.14
N SER A 97 -17.12 -0.31 -5.57
CA SER A 97 -17.29 -0.63 -4.15
C SER A 97 -15.95 -0.85 -3.48
N THR A 98 -15.87 -0.55 -2.19
CA THR A 98 -14.66 -0.73 -1.42
C THR A 98 -14.83 -1.92 -0.49
N THR A 99 -13.97 -2.92 -0.61
CA THR A 99 -13.93 -4.07 0.29
C THR A 99 -12.68 -4.04 1.16
N LYS A 100 -12.79 -4.54 2.40
CA LYS A 100 -11.63 -4.70 3.28
C LYS A 100 -10.86 -5.95 2.86
N GLY A 101 -9.65 -5.74 2.37
CA GLY A 101 -8.77 -6.82 1.96
C GLY A 101 -7.73 -7.21 3.01
N VAL A 102 -6.60 -7.72 2.55
CA VAL A 102 -5.46 -8.14 3.38
C VAL A 102 -4.98 -6.97 4.24
N LEU A 103 -4.68 -7.21 5.52
CA LEU A 103 -4.27 -6.21 6.52
C LEU A 103 -5.30 -5.09 6.78
N GLY A 104 -6.59 -5.31 6.45
CA GLY A 104 -7.65 -4.31 6.66
C GLY A 104 -7.62 -3.14 5.67
N LEU A 105 -6.90 -3.28 4.57
CA LEU A 105 -6.78 -2.26 3.54
C LEU A 105 -8.05 -2.21 2.68
N PRO A 106 -8.55 -1.02 2.34
CA PRO A 106 -9.64 -0.89 1.39
C PRO A 106 -9.13 -1.21 -0.01
N PHE A 107 -9.72 -2.21 -0.67
CA PHE A 107 -9.49 -2.48 -2.09
C PHE A 107 -10.70 -2.04 -2.89
N SER A 108 -10.44 -1.40 -4.01
CA SER A 108 -11.48 -1.01 -4.96
C SER A 108 -11.92 -2.25 -5.75
N VAL A 109 -13.20 -2.59 -5.66
CA VAL A 109 -13.84 -3.66 -6.45
C VAL A 109 -14.73 -2.99 -7.49
N PHE A 110 -14.57 -3.39 -8.74
CA PHE A 110 -15.33 -2.86 -9.86
C PHE A 110 -16.40 -3.85 -10.27
N ASN A 111 -17.65 -3.51 -10.05
CA ASN A 111 -18.80 -4.29 -10.50
C ASN A 111 -19.26 -3.78 -11.87
N PHE A 112 -19.19 -4.66 -12.85
CA PHE A 112 -19.67 -4.37 -14.19
C PHE A 112 -21.17 -4.59 -14.25
N VAL A 113 -21.94 -3.52 -14.39
CA VAL A 113 -23.40 -3.54 -14.51
C VAL A 113 -23.74 -3.19 -15.94
N VAL A 114 -24.40 -4.12 -16.61
CA VAL A 114 -24.98 -3.86 -17.94
C VAL A 114 -26.34 -3.22 -17.70
N GLY A 115 -26.54 -2.00 -18.17
CA GLY A 115 -27.84 -1.31 -18.05
C GLY A 115 -28.95 -2.14 -18.66
N ASP A 116 -30.01 -2.39 -17.88
CA ASP A 116 -31.20 -3.18 -18.28
C ASP A 116 -32.06 -2.47 -19.32
N THR A 117 -31.64 -1.36 -19.88
CA THR A 117 -32.39 -0.56 -20.85
C THR A 117 -32.54 -1.24 -22.22
N VAL A 118 -31.89 -2.35 -22.44
CA VAL A 118 -32.03 -3.08 -23.67
C VAL A 118 -33.05 -4.23 -23.48
N THR A 119 -34.29 -3.93 -23.85
CA THR A 119 -35.28 -4.94 -24.18
C THR A 119 -34.60 -6.14 -24.87
N LYS A 120 -35.07 -7.37 -24.61
CA LYS A 120 -34.65 -8.64 -25.26
C LYS A 120 -34.80 -8.63 -26.80
N LYS A 121 -34.77 -7.46 -27.43
CA LYS A 121 -34.79 -7.30 -28.88
C LYS A 121 -33.41 -7.63 -29.44
N PRO A 122 -33.32 -8.40 -30.52
CA PRO A 122 -32.06 -8.65 -31.20
C PRO A 122 -31.44 -7.30 -31.59
N ARG A 123 -30.15 -7.17 -31.46
CA ARG A 123 -29.40 -5.93 -31.75
C ARG A 123 -29.52 -5.49 -33.22
N PHE A 124 -29.64 -6.48 -34.07
CA PHE A 124 -29.66 -6.31 -35.51
C PHE A 124 -30.87 -7.02 -36.12
N ASN A 125 -31.29 -6.56 -37.28
CA ASN A 125 -32.37 -7.22 -38.03
C ASN A 125 -31.88 -8.56 -38.57
N ILE A 126 -32.48 -9.67 -38.13
CA ILE A 126 -32.06 -11.03 -38.44
C ILE A 126 -32.03 -11.30 -39.97
N ALA A 127 -32.83 -10.56 -40.74
CA ALA A 127 -32.91 -10.76 -42.18
C ALA A 127 -31.76 -10.12 -42.98
N GLU A 128 -31.09 -9.10 -42.42
CA GLU A 128 -30.11 -8.30 -43.16
C GLU A 128 -28.70 -8.35 -42.57
N THR A 129 -28.53 -8.97 -41.40
CA THR A 129 -27.24 -8.99 -40.71
C THR A 129 -26.65 -10.38 -40.67
N PRO A 130 -25.35 -10.53 -41.00
CA PRO A 130 -24.65 -11.81 -40.89
C PRO A 130 -24.45 -12.19 -39.42
N LEU A 131 -24.59 -13.50 -39.13
CA LEU A 131 -24.39 -14.10 -37.80
C LEU A 131 -23.05 -13.74 -37.17
N GLN A 132 -22.02 -13.54 -38.00
CA GLN A 132 -20.67 -13.17 -37.58
C GLN A 132 -20.61 -11.80 -36.85
N LEU A 133 -21.55 -10.87 -37.15
CA LEU A 133 -21.62 -9.58 -36.49
C LEU A 133 -22.09 -9.72 -35.02
N ASP A 134 -23.08 -10.61 -34.78
CA ASP A 134 -23.54 -10.92 -33.43
C ASP A 134 -22.47 -11.66 -32.61
N GLU A 135 -21.74 -12.58 -33.24
CA GLU A 135 -20.59 -13.23 -32.60
C GLU A 135 -19.49 -12.23 -32.25
N ALA A 136 -19.19 -11.28 -33.12
CA ALA A 136 -18.22 -10.23 -32.86
C ALA A 136 -18.67 -9.34 -31.69
N ALA A 137 -19.95 -8.94 -31.67
CA ALA A 137 -20.52 -8.13 -30.62
C ALA A 137 -20.45 -8.81 -29.24
N THR A 138 -20.77 -10.11 -29.19
CA THR A 138 -20.66 -10.87 -27.91
C THR A 138 -19.24 -11.02 -27.44
N LYS A 139 -18.27 -11.29 -28.32
CA LYS A 139 -16.84 -11.38 -27.99
C LYS A 139 -16.26 -10.03 -27.54
N ILE A 140 -16.70 -8.92 -28.13
CA ILE A 140 -16.33 -7.56 -27.71
C ILE A 140 -16.86 -7.30 -26.29
N GLU A 141 -18.09 -7.67 -26.00
CA GLU A 141 -18.66 -7.53 -24.64
C GLU A 141 -17.89 -8.34 -23.60
N GLU A 142 -17.49 -9.56 -23.91
CA GLU A 142 -16.61 -10.36 -23.05
C GLU A 142 -15.28 -9.65 -22.83
N SER A 143 -14.68 -9.07 -23.87
CA SER A 143 -13.42 -8.34 -23.80
C SER A 143 -13.54 -7.11 -22.87
N ILE A 144 -14.65 -6.39 -22.92
CA ILE A 144 -14.92 -5.24 -22.02
C ILE A 144 -14.95 -5.69 -20.55
N ARG A 145 -15.55 -6.85 -20.25
CA ARG A 145 -15.53 -7.40 -18.87
C ARG A 145 -14.11 -7.70 -18.38
N PHE A 146 -13.24 -8.22 -19.27
CA PHE A 146 -11.84 -8.43 -18.93
C PHE A 146 -11.07 -7.12 -18.75
N ILE A 147 -11.40 -6.07 -19.51
CA ILE A 147 -10.83 -4.72 -19.33
C ILE A 147 -11.16 -4.18 -17.94
N VAL A 148 -12.42 -4.27 -17.52
CA VAL A 148 -12.86 -3.82 -16.17
C VAL A 148 -12.13 -4.60 -15.09
N LYS A 149 -11.99 -5.91 -15.24
CA LYS A 149 -11.24 -6.75 -14.29
C LYS A 149 -9.75 -6.40 -14.24
N LEU A 150 -9.14 -6.10 -15.39
CA LEU A 150 -7.74 -5.65 -15.44
C LEU A 150 -7.57 -4.27 -14.78
N ALA A 151 -8.54 -3.38 -14.97
CA ALA A 151 -8.56 -2.06 -14.33
C ALA A 151 -8.63 -2.18 -12.80
N GLU A 152 -9.50 -3.08 -12.28
CA GLU A 152 -9.59 -3.41 -10.84
C GLU A 152 -8.24 -3.88 -10.28
N LEU A 153 -7.62 -4.87 -10.95
CA LEU A 153 -6.32 -5.39 -10.53
C LEU A 153 -5.22 -4.30 -10.56
N THR A 154 -5.26 -3.43 -11.56
CA THR A 154 -4.30 -2.33 -11.69
C THR A 154 -4.50 -1.27 -10.61
N ALA A 155 -5.74 -0.93 -10.27
CA ALA A 155 -6.07 -0.03 -9.17
C ALA A 155 -5.57 -0.60 -7.84
N THR A 156 -5.84 -1.87 -7.56
CA THR A 156 -5.36 -2.56 -6.36
C THR A 156 -3.83 -2.57 -6.26
N ILE A 157 -3.12 -2.85 -7.35
CA ILE A 157 -1.66 -2.80 -7.39
C ILE A 157 -1.15 -1.39 -7.06
N ARG A 158 -1.79 -0.34 -7.57
CA ARG A 158 -1.41 1.06 -7.29
C ARG A 158 -1.57 1.38 -5.81
N GLU A 159 -2.69 1.00 -5.21
CA GLU A 159 -2.95 1.20 -3.77
C GLU A 159 -1.90 0.49 -2.90
N ILE A 160 -1.57 -0.77 -3.22
CA ILE A 160 -0.52 -1.53 -2.51
C ILE A 160 0.84 -0.83 -2.64
N LEU A 161 1.22 -0.32 -3.82
CA LEU A 161 2.48 0.40 -4.03
C LEU A 161 2.57 1.68 -3.21
N GLU A 162 1.47 2.44 -3.12
CA GLU A 162 1.40 3.64 -2.28
C GLU A 162 1.62 3.31 -0.80
N LEU A 163 0.97 2.24 -0.32
CA LEU A 163 1.14 1.76 1.06
C LEU A 163 2.56 1.28 1.35
N ILE A 164 3.17 0.54 0.44
CA ILE A 164 4.58 0.14 0.55
C ILE A 164 5.47 1.38 0.67
N SER A 165 5.22 2.42 -0.13
CA SER A 165 5.97 3.68 -0.08
C SER A 165 5.81 4.38 1.27
N ILE A 166 4.59 4.42 1.83
CA ILE A 166 4.30 5.01 3.14
C ILE A 166 5.01 4.20 4.25
N LYS A 167 4.85 2.87 4.26
CA LYS A 167 5.48 1.99 5.26
C LYS A 167 7.01 2.09 5.23
N ARG A 168 7.62 2.12 4.04
CA ARG A 168 9.06 2.34 3.87
C ARG A 168 9.52 3.65 4.50
N ARG A 169 8.80 4.75 4.24
CA ARG A 169 9.12 6.05 4.85
C ARG A 169 9.01 6.03 6.36
N GLN A 170 8.00 5.34 6.91
CA GLN A 170 7.82 5.17 8.35
C GLN A 170 8.97 4.38 8.97
N ILE A 171 9.35 3.25 8.40
CA ILE A 171 10.48 2.42 8.86
C ILE A 171 11.78 3.22 8.82
N ASN A 172 12.07 3.91 7.71
CA ASN A 172 13.27 4.72 7.57
C ASN A 172 13.31 5.86 8.60
N ARG A 173 12.17 6.50 8.88
CA ARG A 173 12.09 7.54 9.93
C ARG A 173 12.40 6.98 11.31
N ILE A 174 11.89 5.80 11.63
CA ILE A 174 12.15 5.17 12.94
C ILE A 174 13.61 4.76 13.05
N ARG A 175 14.14 4.00 12.08
CA ARG A 175 15.50 3.45 12.12
C ARG A 175 16.60 4.51 12.02
N PHE A 176 16.44 5.49 11.12
CA PHE A 176 17.51 6.46 10.85
C PHE A 176 17.35 7.79 11.56
N LYS A 177 16.19 8.10 12.15
CA LYS A 177 16.00 9.35 12.87
C LYS A 177 15.65 9.14 14.32
N ILE A 178 14.64 8.35 14.65
CA ILE A 178 14.11 8.23 16.02
C ILE A 178 15.05 7.42 16.90
N ILE A 179 15.46 6.23 16.47
CA ILE A 179 16.36 5.36 17.25
C ILE A 179 17.70 6.03 17.52
N PRO A 180 18.42 6.62 16.54
CA PRO A 180 19.68 7.31 16.80
C PRO A 180 19.53 8.54 17.71
N GLN A 181 18.40 9.27 17.63
CA GLN A 181 18.12 10.39 18.52
C GLN A 181 17.92 9.93 19.97
N LEU A 182 17.20 8.84 20.18
CA LEU A 182 17.01 8.23 21.49
C LEU A 182 18.33 7.74 22.04
N ASP A 183 19.17 7.07 21.25
CA ASP A 183 20.49 6.59 21.64
C ASP A 183 21.41 7.73 22.08
N ALA A 184 21.49 8.81 21.30
CA ALA A 184 22.30 9.97 21.64
C ALA A 184 21.80 10.64 22.94
N THR A 185 20.48 10.67 23.15
CA THR A 185 19.89 11.25 24.37
C THR A 185 20.12 10.35 25.59
N ILE A 186 19.99 9.03 25.43
CA ILE A 186 20.26 8.05 26.49
C ILE A 186 21.72 8.18 26.95
N ARG A 187 22.69 8.14 26.01
CA ARG A 187 24.12 8.30 26.34
C ARG A 187 24.42 9.61 27.05
N TYR A 188 23.79 10.69 26.63
CA TYR A 188 23.93 11.99 27.28
C TYR A 188 23.42 11.97 28.72
N VAL A 189 22.21 11.41 28.94
CA VAL A 189 21.64 11.32 30.29
C VAL A 189 22.46 10.40 31.18
N GLU A 190 22.94 9.25 30.66
CA GLU A 190 23.82 8.32 31.39
C GLU A 190 25.10 9.04 31.85
N LEU A 191 25.77 9.78 30.95
CA LEU A 191 27.01 10.51 31.26
C LEU A 191 26.79 11.55 32.35
N ILE A 192 25.67 12.30 32.33
CA ILE A 192 25.38 13.28 33.40
C ILE A 192 25.09 12.59 34.73
N LEU A 193 24.33 11.48 34.71
CA LEU A 193 24.04 10.73 35.93
C LEU A 193 25.32 10.16 36.57
N GLU A 194 26.21 9.59 35.75
CA GLU A 194 27.52 9.11 36.20
C GLU A 194 28.36 10.23 36.82
N GLU A 195 28.35 11.44 36.23
CA GLU A 195 29.06 12.60 36.78
C GLU A 195 28.47 13.06 38.11
N ILE A 196 27.12 13.08 38.23
CA ILE A 196 26.44 13.39 39.49
C ILE A 196 26.81 12.36 40.58
N GLU A 197 26.78 11.07 40.26
CA GLU A 197 27.15 9.99 41.19
C GLU A 197 28.63 10.13 41.63
N ARG A 198 29.53 10.49 40.71
CA ARG A 198 30.94 10.74 41.04
C ARG A 198 31.11 11.91 41.98
N GLN A 199 30.38 13.01 41.71
CA GLN A 199 30.42 14.21 42.58
C GLN A 199 29.88 13.90 43.98
N ASP A 200 28.78 13.13 44.07
CA ASP A 200 28.20 12.75 45.36
C ASP A 200 29.15 11.84 46.16
N ALA A 201 29.83 10.90 45.48
CA ALA A 201 30.86 10.07 46.15
C ALA A 201 32.01 10.90 46.71
N ILE A 202 32.46 11.93 45.99
CA ILE A 202 33.50 12.87 46.48
C ILE A 202 32.97 13.67 47.66
N ARG A 203 31.76 14.22 47.60
CA ARG A 203 31.11 14.95 48.71
C ARG A 203 31.06 14.12 50.00
N VAL A 204 30.64 12.85 49.89
CA VAL A 204 30.57 11.92 51.01
C VAL A 204 31.95 11.69 51.62
N ARG A 205 32.99 11.46 50.79
CA ARG A 205 34.36 11.29 51.29
C ARG A 205 34.88 12.55 52.04
N VAL A 206 34.64 13.72 51.52
CA VAL A 206 35.03 15.00 52.16
C VAL A 206 34.32 15.16 53.50
N LEU A 207 32.99 14.85 53.56
CA LEU A 207 32.22 14.90 54.80
C LEU A 207 32.73 13.90 55.85
N GLN A 208 33.05 12.67 55.46
CA GLN A 208 33.64 11.67 56.35
C GLN A 208 34.99 12.10 56.89
N ARG A 209 35.85 12.69 56.04
CA ARG A 209 37.16 13.26 56.48
C ARG A 209 36.98 14.36 57.52
N LYS A 210 36.10 15.33 57.23
CA LYS A 210 35.82 16.42 58.17
C LYS A 210 35.21 15.93 59.49
N ARG A 211 34.39 14.88 59.48
CA ARG A 211 33.89 14.25 60.73
C ARG A 211 35.02 13.61 61.53
N LYS A 212 35.92 12.87 60.93
CA LYS A 212 37.07 12.29 61.60
C LYS A 212 38.00 13.37 62.21
N GLU A 213 38.27 14.45 61.46
CA GLU A 213 39.09 15.58 61.98
C GLU A 213 38.43 16.30 63.17
N ARG A 214 37.10 16.42 63.21
CA ARG A 214 36.40 17.00 64.36
C ARG A 214 36.38 16.05 65.55
N SER A 215 36.19 14.74 65.38
CA SER A 215 36.26 13.78 66.49
C SER A 215 37.64 13.72 67.14
N ILE A 216 38.73 13.95 66.39
CA ILE A 216 40.10 14.00 66.93
C ILE A 216 40.37 15.32 67.69
N LYS A 217 39.70 16.41 67.34
CA LYS A 217 39.90 17.75 68.06
C LYS A 217 39.04 17.88 69.31
N THR A 218 38.16 16.92 69.60
CA THR A 218 37.27 16.96 70.77
C THR A 218 37.74 16.02 71.88
N ILE A 219 38.90 15.35 71.72
CA ILE A 219 39.68 14.62 72.73
C ILE A 219 40.89 15.42 73.07
#